data_500ab2354d20211795c33abca94e5e52
#
_entry.id   500ab2354d20211795c33abca94e5e52
#
_cell.length_a   1.000
_cell.length_b   1.000
_cell.length_c   1.000
_cell.angle_alpha   90.00
_cell.angle_beta   90.00
_cell.angle_gamma   90.00
#
_symmetry.space_group_name_H-M   'P 1'
#
loop_
_entity.id
_entity.type
_entity.pdbx_description
1 polymer ?
#
loop_
_entity_poly.entity_id
_entity_poly.type
_entity_poly.pdbx_seq_one_letter_code
_entity_poly.pdbx_strand_id
1 'polypeptide(L)'
;MLSQKAKYALQALLVLADLKEGESLMISDIAERQRLPKRFLEQILLDLKHQGVVQSWRGKNGGYALLKPADKVTFGEIVRIVDGPLAPLPCLSRMAYRRCEDCVSEDKCAVRRVFAGVHEATTQILDNMTLSAALAGDGVPARELLRSVG
;
A
#
# COMPACT_ATOMS: atom_id res chain seq x y z
N MET A 1 10.79 5.76 -0.99
CA MET A 1 9.70 6.39 -1.78
C MET A 1 8.78 5.31 -2.31
N LEU A 2 7.51 5.61 -2.52
CA LEU A 2 6.53 4.70 -3.10
C LEU A 2 6.89 4.34 -4.54
N SER A 3 6.96 3.05 -4.87
CA SER A 3 7.21 2.63 -6.25
C SER A 3 6.01 2.93 -7.15
N GLN A 4 6.27 3.02 -8.46
CA GLN A 4 5.19 3.17 -9.43
C GLN A 4 4.23 1.98 -9.41
N LYS A 5 4.76 0.77 -9.16
CA LYS A 5 3.97 -0.46 -9.02
C LYS A 5 3.01 -0.37 -7.82
N ALA A 6 3.50 0.07 -6.65
CA ALA A 6 2.67 0.23 -5.47
C ALA A 6 1.61 1.33 -5.65
N LYS A 7 1.97 2.44 -6.30
CA LYS A 7 1.00 3.48 -6.67
C LYS A 7 -0.13 2.92 -7.54
N TYR A 8 0.21 2.15 -8.56
CA TYR A 8 -0.79 1.53 -9.45
C TYR A 8 -1.65 0.51 -8.72
N ALA A 9 -1.06 -0.28 -7.82
CA ALA A 9 -1.80 -1.23 -6.98
C ALA A 9 -2.85 -0.52 -6.12
N LEU A 10 -2.46 0.54 -5.43
CA LEU A 10 -3.38 1.34 -4.62
C LEU A 10 -4.50 1.98 -5.45
N GLN A 11 -4.17 2.56 -6.62
CA GLN A 11 -5.16 3.14 -7.52
C GLN A 11 -6.18 2.10 -8.01
N ALA A 12 -5.72 0.91 -8.39
CA ALA A 12 -6.60 -0.18 -8.80
C ALA A 12 -7.51 -0.65 -7.65
N LEU A 13 -6.95 -0.81 -6.46
CA LEU A 13 -7.70 -1.24 -5.29
C LEU A 13 -8.74 -0.21 -4.83
N LEU A 14 -8.46 1.08 -4.95
CA LEU A 14 -9.43 2.14 -4.66
C LEU A 14 -10.63 2.09 -5.62
N VAL A 15 -10.41 1.79 -6.90
CA VAL A 15 -11.51 1.56 -7.84
C VAL A 15 -12.36 0.35 -7.45
N LEU A 16 -11.69 -0.75 -7.05
CA LEU A 16 -12.40 -1.95 -6.61
C LEU A 16 -13.13 -1.75 -5.27
N ALA A 17 -12.58 -0.92 -4.39
CA ALA A 17 -13.19 -0.59 -3.11
C ALA A 17 -14.47 0.27 -3.23
N ASP A 18 -14.62 1.00 -4.34
CA ASP A 18 -15.81 1.82 -4.63
C ASP A 18 -16.95 1.03 -5.28
N LEU A 19 -16.74 -0.25 -5.58
CA LEU A 19 -17.78 -1.13 -6.12
C LEU A 19 -18.81 -1.51 -5.06
N LYS A 20 -20.04 -1.70 -5.50
CA LYS A 20 -21.09 -2.27 -4.66
C LYS A 20 -20.86 -3.75 -4.42
N GLU A 21 -21.44 -4.26 -3.36
CA GLU A 21 -21.38 -5.68 -3.06
C GLU A 21 -21.86 -6.54 -4.25
N GLY A 22 -21.06 -7.55 -4.61
CA GLY A 22 -21.34 -8.44 -5.73
C GLY A 22 -20.90 -7.90 -7.11
N GLU A 23 -20.44 -6.66 -7.20
CA GLU A 23 -19.91 -6.11 -8.46
C GLU A 23 -18.43 -6.52 -8.67
N SER A 24 -18.05 -6.63 -9.94
CA SER A 24 -16.67 -6.86 -10.36
C SER A 24 -16.33 -6.01 -11.58
N LEU A 25 -15.04 -5.74 -11.80
CA LEU A 25 -14.55 -5.01 -12.97
C LEU A 25 -13.52 -5.84 -13.74
N MET A 26 -13.61 -5.76 -15.05
CA MET A 26 -12.57 -6.28 -15.93
C MET A 26 -11.28 -5.45 -15.81
N ILE A 27 -10.14 -6.08 -16.05
CA ILE A 27 -8.83 -5.37 -16.03
C ILE A 27 -8.84 -4.18 -16.98
N SER A 28 -9.45 -4.32 -18.16
CA SER A 28 -9.58 -3.24 -19.15
C SER A 28 -10.27 -2.01 -18.58
N ASP A 29 -11.36 -2.22 -17.83
CA ASP A 29 -12.12 -1.12 -17.23
C ASP A 29 -11.35 -0.41 -16.12
N ILE A 30 -10.61 -1.19 -15.30
CA ILE A 30 -9.74 -0.62 -14.27
C ILE A 30 -8.62 0.20 -14.92
N ALA A 31 -7.99 -0.36 -15.95
CA ALA A 31 -6.90 0.29 -16.69
C ALA A 31 -7.35 1.61 -17.32
N GLU A 32 -8.54 1.63 -17.92
CA GLU A 32 -9.12 2.82 -18.54
C GLU A 32 -9.45 3.89 -17.51
N ARG A 33 -10.17 3.53 -16.43
CA ARG A 33 -10.58 4.46 -15.36
C ARG A 33 -9.39 5.17 -14.70
N GLN A 34 -8.30 4.45 -14.51
CA GLN A 34 -7.11 4.97 -13.84
C GLN A 34 -5.98 5.35 -14.80
N ARG A 35 -6.18 5.20 -16.12
CA ARG A 35 -5.16 5.44 -17.14
C ARG A 35 -3.87 4.66 -16.87
N LEU A 36 -4.02 3.39 -16.49
CA LEU A 36 -2.91 2.52 -16.15
C LEU A 36 -2.56 1.58 -17.32
N PRO A 37 -1.27 1.26 -17.52
CA PRO A 37 -0.90 0.26 -18.52
C PRO A 37 -1.43 -1.13 -18.13
N LYS A 38 -2.26 -1.73 -19.01
CA LYS A 38 -2.93 -3.01 -18.75
C LYS A 38 -1.96 -4.13 -18.35
N ARG A 39 -0.82 -4.23 -19.02
CA ARG A 39 0.20 -5.27 -18.75
C ARG A 39 0.75 -5.20 -17.30
N PHE A 40 0.98 -3.98 -16.79
CA PHE A 40 1.39 -3.79 -15.40
C PHE A 40 0.29 -4.20 -14.43
N LEU A 41 -0.95 -3.85 -14.77
CA LEU A 41 -2.10 -4.13 -13.93
C LEU A 41 -2.38 -5.64 -13.82
N GLU A 42 -2.19 -6.40 -14.91
CA GLU A 42 -2.32 -7.86 -14.90
C GLU A 42 -1.42 -8.51 -13.85
N GLN A 43 -0.14 -8.15 -13.81
CA GLN A 43 0.80 -8.68 -12.84
C GLN A 43 0.49 -8.23 -11.41
N ILE A 44 0.14 -6.96 -11.23
CA ILE A 44 -0.22 -6.41 -9.92
C ILE A 44 -1.44 -7.14 -9.34
N LEU A 45 -2.50 -7.30 -10.13
CA LEU A 45 -3.71 -7.97 -9.68
C LEU A 45 -3.49 -9.45 -9.40
N LEU A 46 -2.60 -10.10 -10.17
CA LEU A 46 -2.21 -11.48 -9.91
C LEU A 46 -1.47 -11.62 -8.57
N ASP A 47 -0.52 -10.75 -8.29
CA ASP A 47 0.21 -10.72 -7.03
C ASP A 47 -0.74 -10.49 -5.84
N LEU A 48 -1.64 -9.51 -5.96
CA LEU A 48 -2.65 -9.21 -4.94
C LEU A 48 -3.66 -10.35 -4.74
N LYS A 49 -3.99 -11.09 -5.81
CA LYS A 49 -4.83 -12.29 -5.71
C LYS A 49 -4.13 -13.40 -4.94
N HIS A 50 -2.85 -13.65 -5.21
CA HIS A 50 -2.05 -14.64 -4.48
C HIS A 50 -1.93 -14.28 -2.99
N GLN A 51 -1.94 -13.00 -2.65
CA GLN A 51 -1.93 -12.51 -1.26
C GLN A 51 -3.31 -12.44 -0.61
N GLY A 52 -4.37 -12.86 -1.30
CA GLY A 52 -5.72 -12.90 -0.77
C GLY A 52 -6.38 -11.51 -0.59
N VAL A 53 -5.92 -10.49 -1.31
CA VAL A 53 -6.51 -9.14 -1.26
C VAL A 53 -7.66 -9.01 -2.25
N VAL A 54 -7.50 -9.55 -3.45
CA VAL A 54 -8.52 -9.55 -4.51
C VAL A 54 -8.87 -10.97 -4.93
N GLN A 55 -10.02 -11.11 -5.54
CA GLN A 55 -10.49 -12.33 -6.18
C GLN A 55 -10.89 -12.04 -7.63
N SER A 56 -10.95 -13.08 -8.45
CA SER A 56 -11.29 -12.95 -9.86
C SER A 56 -12.20 -14.07 -10.33
N TRP A 57 -13.06 -13.73 -11.28
CA TRP A 57 -13.92 -14.68 -11.98
C TRP A 57 -13.65 -14.59 -13.48
N ARG A 58 -13.84 -15.72 -14.16
CA ARG A 58 -13.77 -15.82 -15.62
C ARG A 58 -15.16 -15.63 -16.24
N GLY A 59 -15.19 -15.28 -17.54
CA GLY A 59 -16.39 -15.22 -18.36
C GLY A 59 -16.92 -13.80 -18.58
N LYS A 60 -18.11 -13.72 -19.19
CA LYS A 60 -18.74 -12.46 -19.63
C LYS A 60 -19.01 -11.50 -18.48
N ASN A 61 -19.37 -12.04 -17.31
CA ASN A 61 -19.60 -11.27 -16.07
C ASN A 61 -18.44 -11.42 -15.08
N GLY A 62 -17.27 -11.80 -15.58
CA GLY A 62 -16.07 -11.95 -14.79
C GLY A 62 -15.40 -10.62 -14.47
N GLY A 63 -14.24 -10.70 -13.85
CA GLY A 63 -13.44 -9.54 -13.48
C GLY A 63 -12.83 -9.70 -12.10
N TYR A 64 -12.41 -8.59 -11.52
CA TYR A 64 -11.80 -8.50 -10.20
C TYR A 64 -12.71 -7.76 -9.22
N ALA A 65 -12.66 -8.17 -7.98
CA ALA A 65 -13.23 -7.46 -6.82
C ALA A 65 -12.35 -7.69 -5.60
N LEU A 66 -12.55 -6.90 -4.55
CA LEU A 66 -11.89 -7.15 -3.27
C LEU A 66 -12.36 -8.49 -2.69
N LEU A 67 -11.42 -9.26 -2.14
CA LEU A 67 -11.72 -10.45 -1.35
C LEU A 67 -11.98 -10.08 0.11
N LYS A 68 -11.19 -9.14 0.63
CA LYS A 68 -11.37 -8.55 1.97
C LYS A 68 -12.24 -7.29 1.88
N PRO A 69 -13.05 -6.97 2.90
CA PRO A 69 -13.74 -5.68 2.97
C PRO A 69 -12.78 -4.50 2.90
N ALA A 70 -13.17 -3.40 2.25
CA ALA A 70 -12.33 -2.23 2.05
C ALA A 70 -11.88 -1.56 3.37
N ASP A 71 -12.64 -1.72 4.45
CA ASP A 71 -12.30 -1.26 5.80
C ASP A 71 -11.28 -2.16 6.53
N LYS A 72 -10.90 -3.29 5.93
CA LYS A 72 -9.90 -4.25 6.45
C LYS A 72 -8.61 -4.28 5.62
N VAL A 73 -8.54 -3.53 4.56
CA VAL A 73 -7.34 -3.42 3.71
C VAL A 73 -6.70 -2.07 3.93
N THR A 74 -5.47 -2.05 4.43
CA THR A 74 -4.72 -0.82 4.70
C THR A 74 -3.70 -0.50 3.62
N PHE A 75 -3.37 0.77 3.48
CA PHE A 75 -2.29 1.22 2.59
C PHE A 75 -0.95 0.56 2.95
N GLY A 76 -0.65 0.43 4.25
CA GLY A 76 0.56 -0.22 4.74
C GLY A 76 0.68 -1.68 4.34
N GLU A 77 -0.43 -2.44 4.40
CA GLU A 77 -0.50 -3.83 3.93
C GLU A 77 -0.13 -3.91 2.44
N ILE A 78 -0.76 -3.08 1.61
CA ILE A 78 -0.54 -3.11 0.16
C ILE A 78 0.88 -2.71 -0.23
N VAL A 79 1.43 -1.67 0.38
CA VAL A 79 2.81 -1.24 0.11
C VAL A 79 3.80 -2.35 0.48
N ARG A 80 3.60 -3.05 1.61
CA ARG A 80 4.45 -4.19 1.99
C ARG A 80 4.36 -5.37 1.03
N ILE A 81 3.17 -5.66 0.49
CA ILE A 81 2.97 -6.73 -0.50
C ILE A 81 3.74 -6.40 -1.79
N VAL A 82 3.72 -5.15 -2.23
CA VAL A 82 4.24 -4.74 -3.54
C VAL A 82 5.72 -4.35 -3.49
N ASP A 83 6.10 -3.55 -2.51
CA ASP A 83 7.43 -2.94 -2.39
C ASP A 83 8.31 -3.59 -1.31
N GLY A 84 7.71 -4.39 -0.44
CA GLY A 84 8.41 -4.95 0.71
C GLY A 84 8.37 -4.05 1.95
N PRO A 85 9.32 -4.20 2.87
CA PRO A 85 9.32 -3.49 4.14
C PRO A 85 9.28 -1.96 3.99
N LEU A 86 8.49 -1.29 4.84
CA LEU A 86 8.41 0.17 4.88
C LEU A 86 9.64 0.83 5.51
N ALA A 87 10.52 0.04 6.12
CA ALA A 87 11.67 0.56 6.85
C ALA A 87 12.66 1.27 5.92
N PRO A 88 13.02 2.53 6.18
CA PRO A 88 13.97 3.28 5.35
C PRO A 88 15.41 2.78 5.49
N LEU A 89 15.71 2.07 6.57
CA LEU A 89 16.99 1.43 6.84
C LEU A 89 16.77 -0.05 7.19
N PRO A 90 17.62 -0.98 6.70
CA PRO A 90 17.49 -2.40 7.00
C PRO A 90 17.47 -2.72 8.50
N CYS A 91 18.24 -1.98 9.30
CA CYS A 91 18.29 -2.12 10.76
C CYS A 91 17.04 -1.65 11.51
N LEU A 92 16.07 -1.05 10.82
CA LEU A 92 14.78 -0.66 11.36
C LEU A 92 13.66 -1.62 10.95
N SER A 93 13.93 -2.54 10.04
CA SER A 93 12.94 -3.50 9.58
C SER A 93 12.67 -4.57 10.63
N ARG A 94 11.40 -4.76 10.99
CA ARG A 94 10.98 -5.88 11.86
C ARG A 94 10.92 -7.22 11.13
N MET A 95 10.66 -7.19 9.81
CA MET A 95 10.46 -8.40 9.02
C MET A 95 11.71 -8.84 8.26
N ALA A 96 12.59 -7.91 7.93
CA ALA A 96 13.81 -8.13 7.14
C ALA A 96 14.98 -7.38 7.76
N TYR A 97 15.17 -7.54 9.07
CA TYR A 97 16.26 -6.91 9.79
C TYR A 97 17.62 -7.33 9.23
N ARG A 98 18.45 -6.33 8.97
CA ARG A 98 19.88 -6.52 8.63
C ARG A 98 20.67 -5.34 9.16
N ARG A 99 21.74 -5.64 9.89
CA ARG A 99 22.69 -4.62 10.32
C ARG A 99 23.44 -4.05 9.12
N CYS A 100 23.73 -2.75 9.13
CA CYS A 100 24.59 -2.15 8.10
C CYS A 100 26.02 -2.72 8.19
N GLU A 101 26.67 -2.90 7.06
CA GLU A 101 28.03 -3.44 7.00
C GLU A 101 29.07 -2.52 7.67
N ASP A 102 28.84 -1.20 7.55
CA ASP A 102 29.65 -0.13 8.13
C ASP A 102 29.17 0.33 9.53
N CYS A 103 28.25 -0.40 10.15
CA CYS A 103 27.66 -0.02 11.43
C CYS A 103 28.64 -0.21 12.60
N VAL A 104 29.09 0.87 13.19
CA VAL A 104 29.92 0.85 14.42
C VAL A 104 29.06 0.51 15.64
N SER A 105 27.91 1.18 15.80
CA SER A 105 26.98 0.96 16.92
C SER A 105 25.59 1.44 16.54
N GLU A 106 24.60 0.57 16.65
CA GLU A 106 23.19 0.93 16.38
C GLU A 106 22.66 1.94 17.40
N ASP A 107 23.03 1.80 18.68
CA ASP A 107 22.56 2.66 19.76
C ASP A 107 23.08 4.09 19.64
N LYS A 108 24.27 4.25 19.08
CA LYS A 108 24.92 5.55 18.90
C LYS A 108 24.69 6.14 17.49
N CYS A 109 24.02 5.42 16.59
CA CYS A 109 23.81 5.86 15.23
C CYS A 109 22.77 6.98 15.16
N ALA A 110 23.20 8.20 14.85
CA ALA A 110 22.32 9.36 14.71
C ALA A 110 21.36 9.20 13.52
N VAL A 111 21.81 8.62 12.41
CA VAL A 111 20.98 8.35 11.23
C VAL A 111 19.85 7.40 11.58
N ARG A 112 20.16 6.27 12.24
CA ARG A 112 19.14 5.32 12.69
C ARG A 112 18.10 5.97 13.60
N ARG A 113 18.53 6.83 14.51
CA ARG A 113 17.65 7.52 15.46
C ARG A 113 16.64 8.44 14.76
N VAL A 114 17.10 9.24 13.80
CA VAL A 114 16.22 10.13 13.00
C VAL A 114 15.26 9.33 12.16
N PHE A 115 15.76 8.34 11.42
CA PHE A 115 14.92 7.52 10.55
C PHE A 115 14.01 6.54 11.28
N ALA A 116 14.29 6.20 12.54
CA ALA A 116 13.36 5.48 13.40
C ALA A 116 12.06 6.29 13.61
N GLY A 117 12.18 7.58 13.87
CA GLY A 117 11.01 8.48 13.98
C GLY A 117 10.21 8.58 12.67
N VAL A 118 10.89 8.70 11.54
CA VAL A 118 10.24 8.71 10.22
C VAL A 118 9.53 7.39 9.95
N HIS A 119 10.16 6.27 10.26
CA HIS A 119 9.59 4.93 10.08
C HIS A 119 8.33 4.76 10.94
N GLU A 120 8.41 5.14 12.21
CA GLU A 120 7.28 5.06 13.15
C GLU A 120 6.08 5.88 12.62
N ALA A 121 6.30 7.14 12.27
CA ALA A 121 5.25 8.03 11.75
C ALA A 121 4.63 7.48 10.45
N THR A 122 5.46 7.04 9.51
CA THR A 122 4.99 6.48 8.24
C THR A 122 4.18 5.21 8.47
N THR A 123 4.66 4.29 9.30
CA THR A 123 3.98 3.05 9.63
C THR A 123 2.63 3.33 10.28
N GLN A 124 2.59 4.23 11.24
CA GLN A 124 1.37 4.59 11.97
C GLN A 124 0.30 5.16 11.03
N ILE A 125 0.68 6.02 10.09
CA ILE A 125 -0.24 6.59 9.12
C ILE A 125 -0.75 5.52 8.15
N LEU A 126 0.14 4.75 7.55
CA LEU A 126 -0.23 3.80 6.49
C LEU A 126 -0.98 2.57 7.03
N ASP A 127 -0.69 2.12 8.24
CA ASP A 127 -1.36 0.96 8.83
C ASP A 127 -2.75 1.29 9.37
N ASN A 128 -3.04 2.56 9.64
CA ASN A 128 -4.37 3.01 10.04
C ASN A 128 -5.22 3.55 8.88
N MET A 129 -4.62 3.78 7.72
CA MET A 129 -5.35 4.24 6.54
C MET A 129 -5.90 3.07 5.74
N THR A 130 -7.20 2.84 5.83
CA THR A 130 -7.89 1.82 5.05
C THR A 130 -8.32 2.35 3.67
N LEU A 131 -8.65 1.44 2.74
CA LEU A 131 -9.17 1.85 1.43
C LEU A 131 -10.50 2.62 1.56
N SER A 132 -11.39 2.17 2.46
CA SER A 132 -12.67 2.85 2.69
C SER A 132 -12.49 4.23 3.31
N ALA A 133 -11.60 4.40 4.28
CA ALA A 133 -11.29 5.69 4.89
C ALA A 133 -10.74 6.68 3.86
N ALA A 134 -9.82 6.23 3.00
CA ALA A 134 -9.27 7.06 1.93
C ALA A 134 -10.32 7.51 0.92
N LEU A 135 -11.28 6.64 0.55
CA LEU A 135 -12.39 7.00 -0.33
C LEU A 135 -13.36 7.99 0.32
N ALA A 136 -13.58 7.88 1.64
CA ALA A 136 -14.39 8.82 2.39
C ALA A 136 -13.75 10.21 2.54
N GLY A 137 -12.49 10.36 2.14
CA GLY A 137 -11.73 11.59 2.29
C GLY A 137 -11.11 11.78 3.68
N ASP A 138 -11.13 10.73 4.51
CA ASP A 138 -10.48 10.69 5.82
C ASP A 138 -8.94 10.60 5.63
N GLY A 139 -8.36 11.59 5.01
CA GLY A 139 -6.91 11.72 4.92
C GLY A 139 -6.34 12.23 6.24
N VAL A 140 -5.11 11.85 6.56
CA VAL A 140 -4.37 12.59 7.59
C VAL A 140 -4.25 14.03 7.10
N PRO A 141 -4.82 15.03 7.80
CA PRO A 141 -4.72 16.41 7.35
C PRO A 141 -3.24 16.79 7.33
N ALA A 142 -2.67 16.93 6.15
CA ALA A 142 -1.26 17.34 5.99
C ALA A 142 -0.94 18.61 6.80
N ARG A 143 -1.95 19.46 7.02
CA ARG A 143 -1.85 20.67 7.85
C ARG A 143 -1.63 20.37 9.35
N GLU A 144 -2.14 19.26 9.85
CA GLU A 144 -2.03 18.91 11.28
C GLU A 144 -0.66 18.25 11.57
N LEU A 145 -0.16 17.46 10.64
CA LEU A 145 1.21 16.92 10.68
C LEU A 145 2.27 18.03 10.60
N LEU A 146 2.06 19.05 9.75
CA LEU A 146 3.01 20.16 9.63
C LEU A 146 3.02 21.09 10.85
N ARG A 147 1.96 21.10 11.67
CA ARG A 147 1.91 21.86 12.93
C ARG A 147 2.62 21.17 14.09
N SER A 148 2.75 19.85 14.05
CA SER A 148 3.43 19.08 15.09
C SER A 148 4.95 18.97 14.91
N VAL A 149 5.48 19.46 13.79
CA VAL A 149 6.91 19.40 13.40
C VAL A 149 7.56 20.81 13.41
N GLY A 150 6.80 21.84 13.81
CA GLY A 150 7.29 23.23 13.93
C GLY A 150 7.79 23.59 15.31
#